data_7d68f2bdb0e8636af946bd6d59f44664
#
_entry.id   7d68f2bdb0e8636af946bd6d59f44664
#
_cell.length_a   1.000
_cell.length_b   1.000
_cell.length_c   1.000
_cell.angle_alpha   90.00
_cell.angle_beta   90.00
_cell.angle_gamma   90.00
#
_symmetry.space_group_name_H-M   'P 1'
#
loop_
_entity.id
_entity.type
_entity.pdbx_description
1 polymer ?
#
loop_
_entity_poly.entity_id
_entity_poly.type
_entity_poly.pdbx_seq_one_letter_code
_entity_poly.pdbx_strand_id
1 'polypeptide(L)'
;MTSATVEAPSQSRIAVASFIGTAIEFYDFYIYGTAAALVFGTLFFPSFSATAGTLAALATFAVGFIARPLGAILFGHFGDRLGRKRMLITSLLVMGISTVLIGCVPSFAAIGVAAPILLAVLRFLQGIGLGGEWGGAVLLATEYAPAGKRGLYSAYPQLGPAIGFALGNFLYLVLSASMSSESFASWGWRIPFWASAVLLVVGFYIRMRIAETPVFRAAVQAHQQARVPFFELLRRQPVVLILATLSFILAFTMFYTITTFCLTYATTQLHVDKTTMLTEAIVASLLMGAATLWFAAVSDRVGRRKLCITAAVLSGIWAFPLFWLIQTRQPILIGIAMTVGLVCFALLYGPMGAYFPELFRVRYRYSGASFAYSAAGIIGGGISPLIATDVLARTHATTGVSWYLIGIAVLCLVCLLFMAETRTADFTE
;
A
#
# COMPACT_ATOMS: atom_id res chain seq x y z
N MET A 1 -30.54 23.06 30.49
CA MET A 1 -29.61 22.03 30.03
C MET A 1 -28.90 22.58 28.82
N THR A 2 -27.70 23.09 29.03
CA THR A 2 -26.85 23.67 27.98
C THR A 2 -26.36 22.57 27.06
N SER A 3 -26.81 22.58 25.81
CA SER A 3 -26.27 21.71 24.76
C SER A 3 -24.81 22.10 24.55
N ALA A 4 -23.90 21.28 25.03
CA ALA A 4 -22.51 21.39 24.68
C ALA A 4 -22.41 21.18 23.15
N THR A 5 -22.20 22.29 22.44
CA THR A 5 -21.83 22.28 21.02
C THR A 5 -20.48 21.54 20.93
N VAL A 6 -20.51 20.28 20.53
CA VAL A 6 -19.29 19.53 20.18
C VAL A 6 -18.72 20.23 18.94
N GLU A 7 -17.72 21.10 19.15
CA GLU A 7 -16.99 21.73 18.06
C GLU A 7 -16.53 20.64 17.06
N ALA A 8 -16.86 20.83 15.80
CA ALA A 8 -16.37 19.95 14.75
C ALA A 8 -14.84 19.96 14.78
N PRO A 9 -14.18 18.78 14.79
CA PRO A 9 -12.72 18.71 14.86
C PRO A 9 -12.12 19.49 13.70
N SER A 10 -11.08 20.28 13.97
CA SER A 10 -10.41 21.07 12.93
C SER A 10 -9.90 20.16 11.81
N GLN A 11 -10.02 20.63 10.56
CA GLN A 11 -9.62 19.86 9.35
C GLN A 11 -8.19 19.34 9.45
N SER A 12 -7.28 20.10 10.07
CA SER A 12 -5.89 19.68 10.32
C SER A 12 -5.79 18.49 11.27
N ARG A 13 -6.62 18.42 12.32
CA ARG A 13 -6.64 17.27 13.24
C ARG A 13 -7.10 15.99 12.55
N ILE A 14 -8.08 16.07 11.67
CA ILE A 14 -8.55 14.92 10.88
C ILE A 14 -7.45 14.44 9.93
N ALA A 15 -6.80 15.37 9.22
CA ALA A 15 -5.72 15.06 8.30
C ALA A 15 -4.53 14.38 9.00
N VAL A 16 -4.10 14.92 10.14
CA VAL A 16 -2.99 14.35 10.93
C VAL A 16 -3.35 12.97 11.51
N ALA A 17 -4.56 12.82 12.04
CA ALA A 17 -5.00 11.52 12.59
C ALA A 17 -5.11 10.44 11.50
N SER A 18 -5.62 10.79 10.31
CA SER A 18 -5.68 9.87 9.16
C SER A 18 -4.28 9.51 8.67
N PHE A 19 -3.38 10.48 8.57
CA PHE A 19 -1.98 10.28 8.20
C PHE A 19 -1.25 9.33 9.18
N ILE A 20 -1.32 9.59 10.49
CA ILE A 20 -0.64 8.76 11.50
C ILE A 20 -1.19 7.32 11.45
N GLY A 21 -2.51 7.17 11.37
CA GLY A 21 -3.13 5.84 11.25
C GLY A 21 -2.59 5.07 10.06
N THR A 22 -2.66 5.65 8.87
CA THR A 22 -2.16 5.01 7.65
C THR A 22 -0.64 4.78 7.67
N ALA A 23 0.16 5.66 8.28
CA ALA A 23 1.60 5.46 8.39
C ALA A 23 1.95 4.22 9.25
N ILE A 24 1.25 4.00 10.36
CA ILE A 24 1.42 2.82 11.21
C ILE A 24 1.04 1.54 10.44
N GLU A 25 -0.11 1.57 9.74
CA GLU A 25 -0.60 0.44 8.97
C GLU A 25 0.34 0.04 7.83
N PHE A 26 0.84 1.03 7.11
CA PHE A 26 1.78 0.77 6.02
C PHE A 26 3.17 0.39 6.52
N TYR A 27 3.62 0.90 7.67
CA TYR A 27 4.82 0.41 8.33
C TYR A 27 4.72 -1.11 8.56
N ASP A 28 3.66 -1.55 9.24
CA ASP A 28 3.42 -2.96 9.55
C ASP A 28 3.38 -3.84 8.30
N PHE A 29 2.83 -3.32 7.21
CA PHE A 29 2.74 -4.05 5.97
C PHE A 29 4.08 -4.14 5.22
N TYR A 30 4.86 -3.07 5.20
CA TYR A 30 6.09 -2.99 4.41
C TYR A 30 7.29 -3.66 5.07
N ILE A 31 7.37 -3.68 6.39
CA ILE A 31 8.45 -4.41 7.08
C ILE A 31 8.47 -5.90 6.70
N TYR A 32 7.30 -6.49 6.41
CA TYR A 32 7.21 -7.84 5.90
C TYR A 32 7.84 -8.00 4.50
N GLY A 33 7.55 -7.08 3.59
CA GLY A 33 8.12 -7.09 2.24
C GLY A 33 9.66 -7.01 2.27
N THR A 34 10.20 -6.12 3.11
CA THR A 34 11.64 -5.97 3.31
C THR A 34 12.25 -7.23 3.92
N ALA A 35 11.63 -7.83 4.95
CA ALA A 35 12.09 -9.09 5.53
C ALA A 35 12.03 -10.25 4.53
N ALA A 36 10.96 -10.34 3.72
CA ALA A 36 10.83 -11.34 2.67
C ALA A 36 11.95 -11.23 1.63
N ALA A 37 12.32 -10.00 1.26
CA ALA A 37 13.41 -9.72 0.33
C ALA A 37 14.80 -10.05 0.91
N LEU A 38 15.01 -9.85 2.22
CA LEU A 38 16.34 -9.92 2.83
C LEU A 38 16.67 -11.26 3.49
N VAL A 39 15.68 -11.93 4.14
CA VAL A 39 15.96 -13.07 5.03
C VAL A 39 14.98 -14.23 4.97
N PHE A 40 13.73 -14.07 4.55
CA PHE A 40 12.73 -15.15 4.68
C PHE A 40 13.02 -16.35 3.80
N GLY A 41 13.61 -16.15 2.62
CA GLY A 41 14.00 -17.26 1.73
C GLY A 41 14.90 -18.28 2.42
N THR A 42 15.90 -17.84 3.15
CA THR A 42 16.86 -18.69 3.85
C THR A 42 16.31 -19.25 5.17
N LEU A 43 15.49 -18.49 5.89
CA LEU A 43 15.03 -18.85 7.24
C LEU A 43 13.83 -19.78 7.24
N PHE A 44 12.93 -19.63 6.29
CA PHE A 44 11.67 -20.36 6.25
C PHE A 44 11.60 -21.41 5.12
N PHE A 45 12.51 -21.32 4.13
CA PHE A 45 12.55 -22.22 2.98
C PHE A 45 13.97 -22.75 2.68
N PRO A 46 14.72 -23.22 3.69
CA PRO A 46 16.14 -23.60 3.53
C PRO A 46 16.38 -24.81 2.62
N SER A 47 15.36 -25.66 2.41
CA SER A 47 15.43 -26.81 1.52
C SER A 47 15.25 -26.47 0.04
N PHE A 48 14.89 -25.24 -0.27
CA PHE A 48 14.69 -24.78 -1.64
C PHE A 48 15.99 -24.20 -2.22
N SER A 49 16.10 -24.17 -3.55
CA SER A 49 17.14 -23.37 -4.20
C SER A 49 16.97 -21.89 -3.86
N ALA A 50 18.03 -21.08 -3.98
CA ALA A 50 17.98 -19.66 -3.65
C ALA A 50 16.80 -18.93 -4.36
N THR A 51 16.59 -19.22 -5.65
CA THR A 51 15.48 -18.68 -6.44
C THR A 51 14.11 -19.17 -5.93
N ALA A 52 13.97 -20.47 -5.70
CA ALA A 52 12.71 -21.04 -5.20
C ALA A 52 12.38 -20.55 -3.79
N GLY A 53 13.37 -20.39 -2.92
CA GLY A 53 13.21 -19.83 -1.59
C GLY A 53 12.75 -18.35 -1.62
N THR A 54 13.32 -17.56 -2.52
CA THR A 54 12.88 -16.17 -2.75
C THR A 54 11.45 -16.12 -3.27
N LEU A 55 11.10 -16.94 -4.25
CA LEU A 55 9.73 -17.02 -4.77
C LEU A 55 8.74 -17.46 -3.69
N ALA A 56 9.09 -18.43 -2.85
CA ALA A 56 8.25 -18.87 -1.74
C ALA A 56 8.05 -17.75 -0.70
N ALA A 57 9.11 -17.01 -0.35
CA ALA A 57 9.03 -15.87 0.54
C ALA A 57 8.10 -14.76 -0.03
N LEU A 58 8.24 -14.45 -1.32
CA LEU A 58 7.37 -13.50 -2.01
C LEU A 58 5.93 -14.01 -2.17
N ALA A 59 5.73 -15.32 -2.29
CA ALA A 59 4.38 -15.92 -2.29
C ALA A 59 3.69 -15.71 -0.94
N THR A 60 4.38 -15.85 0.19
CA THR A 60 3.81 -15.51 1.49
C THR A 60 3.47 -14.01 1.61
N PHE A 61 4.27 -13.12 0.98
CA PHE A 61 3.95 -11.70 0.89
C PHE A 61 2.65 -11.45 0.11
N ALA A 62 2.44 -12.16 -1.02
CA ALA A 62 1.24 -12.06 -1.84
C ALA A 62 -0.05 -12.48 -1.10
N VAL A 63 0.05 -13.42 -0.14
CA VAL A 63 -1.10 -13.85 0.70
C VAL A 63 -1.77 -12.66 1.39
N GLY A 64 -0.99 -11.69 1.88
CA GLY A 64 -1.53 -10.49 2.50
C GLY A 64 -2.41 -9.66 1.55
N PHE A 65 -2.07 -9.60 0.27
CA PHE A 65 -2.89 -8.89 -0.73
C PHE A 65 -4.18 -9.64 -1.08
N ILE A 66 -4.11 -10.97 -1.17
CA ILE A 66 -5.30 -11.81 -1.43
C ILE A 66 -6.32 -11.67 -0.29
N ALA A 67 -5.86 -11.49 0.92
CA ALA A 67 -6.71 -11.32 2.09
C ALA A 67 -7.40 -9.93 2.18
N ARG A 68 -6.84 -8.88 1.56
CA ARG A 68 -7.37 -7.50 1.66
C ARG A 68 -8.81 -7.33 1.17
N PRO A 69 -9.24 -7.82 0.00
CA PRO A 69 -10.64 -7.74 -0.42
C PRO A 69 -11.60 -8.43 0.54
N LEU A 70 -11.19 -9.56 1.14
CA LEU A 70 -11.99 -10.24 2.17
C LEU A 70 -12.14 -9.35 3.41
N GLY A 71 -11.04 -8.72 3.85
CA GLY A 71 -11.06 -7.73 4.92
C GLY A 71 -11.98 -6.55 4.61
N ALA A 72 -11.92 -6.00 3.40
CA ALA A 72 -12.79 -4.90 2.96
C ALA A 72 -14.28 -5.28 3.06
N ILE A 73 -14.64 -6.50 2.64
CA ILE A 73 -16.01 -7.01 2.73
C ILE A 73 -16.43 -7.21 4.19
N LEU A 74 -15.59 -7.87 5.00
CA LEU A 74 -15.88 -8.17 6.41
C LEU A 74 -16.04 -6.87 7.23
N PHE A 75 -15.05 -5.99 7.19
CA PHE A 75 -15.08 -4.75 7.97
C PHE A 75 -16.11 -3.75 7.44
N GLY A 76 -16.39 -3.75 6.14
CA GLY A 76 -17.48 -2.97 5.56
C GLY A 76 -18.84 -3.45 6.08
N HIS A 77 -19.12 -4.74 6.01
CA HIS A 77 -20.38 -5.31 6.44
C HIS A 77 -20.65 -5.13 7.95
N PHE A 78 -19.65 -5.42 8.78
CA PHE A 78 -19.80 -5.26 10.23
C PHE A 78 -19.69 -3.80 10.67
N GLY A 79 -18.98 -2.94 9.91
CA GLY A 79 -18.88 -1.52 10.16
C GLY A 79 -20.23 -0.80 10.08
N ASP A 80 -21.06 -1.20 9.12
CA ASP A 80 -22.41 -0.68 8.96
C ASP A 80 -23.39 -1.17 10.07
N ARG A 81 -23.07 -2.28 10.73
CA ARG A 81 -23.92 -2.85 11.80
C ARG A 81 -23.45 -2.51 13.22
N LEU A 82 -22.15 -2.60 13.48
CA LEU A 82 -21.56 -2.47 14.83
C LEU A 82 -20.92 -1.10 15.08
N GLY A 83 -20.86 -0.25 14.06
CA GLY A 83 -20.23 1.07 14.09
C GLY A 83 -18.80 1.08 13.51
N ARG A 84 -18.49 2.12 12.74
CA ARG A 84 -17.21 2.26 12.04
C ARG A 84 -16.03 2.32 12.99
N LYS A 85 -16.16 3.03 14.11
CA LYS A 85 -15.10 3.17 15.12
C LYS A 85 -14.67 1.80 15.68
N ARG A 86 -15.66 0.93 16.03
CA ARG A 86 -15.35 -0.41 16.55
C ARG A 86 -14.62 -1.25 15.52
N MET A 87 -15.03 -1.18 14.26
CA MET A 87 -14.39 -1.95 13.18
C MET A 87 -12.98 -1.46 12.88
N LEU A 88 -12.74 -0.14 12.89
CA LEU A 88 -11.41 0.43 12.75
C LEU A 88 -10.47 0.02 13.90
N ILE A 89 -10.97 -0.10 15.12
CA ILE A 89 -10.18 -0.59 16.25
C ILE A 89 -9.90 -2.10 16.08
N THR A 90 -10.90 -2.89 15.70
CA THR A 90 -10.74 -4.33 15.50
C THR A 90 -9.76 -4.63 14.36
N SER A 91 -9.83 -3.89 13.22
CA SER A 91 -8.90 -4.05 12.10
C SER A 91 -7.46 -3.75 12.52
N LEU A 92 -7.26 -2.64 13.24
CA LEU A 92 -5.94 -2.27 13.78
C LEU A 92 -5.39 -3.36 14.73
N LEU A 93 -6.22 -3.91 15.61
CA LEU A 93 -5.80 -4.95 16.54
C LEU A 93 -5.45 -6.25 15.81
N VAL A 94 -6.29 -6.69 14.86
CA VAL A 94 -6.03 -7.89 14.05
C VAL A 94 -4.72 -7.74 13.28
N MET A 95 -4.52 -6.60 12.63
CA MET A 95 -3.30 -6.32 11.86
C MET A 95 -2.07 -6.23 12.76
N GLY A 96 -2.10 -5.40 13.80
CA GLY A 96 -0.94 -5.14 14.65
C GLY A 96 -0.52 -6.37 15.47
N ILE A 97 -1.49 -7.11 16.04
CA ILE A 97 -1.18 -8.36 16.76
C ILE A 97 -0.56 -9.38 15.81
N SER A 98 -1.13 -9.55 14.60
CA SER A 98 -0.55 -10.45 13.59
C SER A 98 0.87 -10.04 13.22
N THR A 99 1.15 -8.74 13.09
CA THR A 99 2.49 -8.21 12.81
C THR A 99 3.48 -8.56 13.92
N VAL A 100 3.13 -8.31 15.16
CA VAL A 100 3.99 -8.65 16.31
C VAL A 100 4.26 -10.17 16.38
N LEU A 101 3.23 -10.98 16.16
CA LEU A 101 3.35 -12.44 16.16
C LEU A 101 4.23 -12.96 15.01
N ILE A 102 4.25 -12.31 13.85
CA ILE A 102 5.21 -12.64 12.76
C ILE A 102 6.65 -12.58 13.28
N GLY A 103 6.98 -11.54 14.07
CA GLY A 103 8.30 -11.42 14.71
C GLY A 103 8.60 -12.55 15.71
N CYS A 104 7.59 -13.24 16.20
CA CYS A 104 7.73 -14.35 17.17
C CYS A 104 7.78 -15.73 16.50
N VAL A 105 7.53 -15.86 15.18
CA VAL A 105 7.52 -17.15 14.47
C VAL A 105 8.92 -17.78 14.53
N PRO A 106 9.05 -19.03 15.03
CA PRO A 106 10.33 -19.75 14.99
C PRO A 106 10.74 -20.06 13.54
N SER A 107 12.03 -20.25 13.30
CA SER A 107 12.56 -20.60 11.98
C SER A 107 12.18 -22.04 11.57
N PHE A 108 12.38 -22.37 10.31
CA PHE A 108 12.21 -23.75 9.80
C PHE A 108 13.07 -24.76 10.57
N ALA A 109 14.28 -24.38 10.97
CA ALA A 109 15.17 -25.25 11.75
C ALA A 109 14.58 -25.66 13.10
N ALA A 110 13.70 -24.82 13.70
CA ALA A 110 13.10 -25.08 15.01
C ALA A 110 11.79 -25.90 14.93
N ILE A 111 10.92 -25.60 13.97
CA ILE A 111 9.55 -26.19 13.91
C ILE A 111 9.19 -26.75 12.52
N GLY A 112 10.15 -26.87 11.62
CA GLY A 112 9.94 -27.46 10.29
C GLY A 112 8.89 -26.70 9.46
N VAL A 113 8.06 -27.45 8.74
CA VAL A 113 7.03 -26.92 7.83
C VAL A 113 5.97 -26.06 8.52
N ALA A 114 5.81 -26.19 9.84
CA ALA A 114 4.88 -25.33 10.60
C ALA A 114 5.31 -23.84 10.54
N ALA A 115 6.60 -23.53 10.40
CA ALA A 115 7.09 -22.15 10.35
C ALA A 115 6.54 -21.36 9.15
N PRO A 116 6.69 -21.78 7.88
CA PRO A 116 6.11 -21.06 6.75
C PRO A 116 4.58 -21.06 6.75
N ILE A 117 3.91 -22.08 7.28
CA ILE A 117 2.45 -22.11 7.42
C ILE A 117 1.99 -21.03 8.39
N LEU A 118 2.59 -20.95 9.59
CA LEU A 118 2.27 -19.90 10.57
C LEU A 118 2.53 -18.50 9.99
N LEU A 119 3.65 -18.33 9.28
CA LEU A 119 3.98 -17.08 8.61
C LEU A 119 2.87 -16.68 7.60
N ALA A 120 2.41 -17.61 6.77
CA ALA A 120 1.34 -17.37 5.80
C ALA A 120 -0.01 -17.07 6.47
N VAL A 121 -0.37 -17.79 7.54
CA VAL A 121 -1.61 -17.55 8.30
C VAL A 121 -1.60 -16.17 8.94
N LEU A 122 -0.50 -15.80 9.61
CA LEU A 122 -0.38 -14.48 10.24
C LEU A 122 -0.40 -13.36 9.18
N ARG A 123 0.23 -13.59 8.01
CA ARG A 123 0.19 -12.66 6.89
C ARG A 123 -1.21 -12.51 6.32
N PHE A 124 -1.98 -13.58 6.24
CA PHE A 124 -3.39 -13.55 5.83
C PHE A 124 -4.24 -12.72 6.79
N LEU A 125 -4.09 -12.94 8.10
CA LEU A 125 -4.79 -12.15 9.14
C LEU A 125 -4.40 -10.66 9.08
N GLN A 126 -3.11 -10.35 8.91
CA GLN A 126 -2.62 -9.00 8.72
C GLN A 126 -3.27 -8.33 7.49
N GLY A 127 -3.39 -9.07 6.37
CA GLY A 127 -4.04 -8.61 5.16
C GLY A 127 -5.54 -8.33 5.34
N ILE A 128 -6.26 -9.20 6.07
CA ILE A 128 -7.65 -8.95 6.46
C ILE A 128 -7.76 -7.63 7.22
N GLY A 129 -6.91 -7.40 8.23
CA GLY A 129 -6.91 -6.16 9.01
C GLY A 129 -6.79 -4.92 8.14
N LEU A 130 -5.87 -4.93 7.16
CA LEU A 130 -5.60 -3.77 6.30
C LEU A 130 -6.70 -3.50 5.24
N GLY A 131 -7.55 -4.51 4.93
CA GLY A 131 -8.41 -4.48 3.74
C GLY A 131 -9.47 -3.38 3.69
N GLY A 132 -9.96 -2.90 4.85
CA GLY A 132 -11.06 -1.92 4.90
C GLY A 132 -10.64 -0.46 5.09
N GLU A 133 -9.37 -0.16 5.30
CA GLU A 133 -8.95 1.12 5.87
C GLU A 133 -8.68 2.22 4.85
N TRP A 134 -7.97 1.92 3.77
CA TRP A 134 -7.55 2.94 2.80
C TRP A 134 -8.74 3.74 2.22
N GLY A 135 -9.78 3.03 1.76
CA GLY A 135 -10.95 3.69 1.16
C GLY A 135 -11.67 4.60 2.14
N GLY A 136 -11.76 4.20 3.41
CA GLY A 136 -12.36 5.02 4.47
C GLY A 136 -11.56 6.28 4.77
N ALA A 137 -10.24 6.17 4.88
CA ALA A 137 -9.36 7.30 5.17
C ALA A 137 -9.36 8.34 4.04
N VAL A 138 -9.26 7.86 2.79
CA VAL A 138 -9.27 8.72 1.60
C VAL A 138 -10.62 9.37 1.38
N LEU A 139 -11.71 8.62 1.54
CA LEU A 139 -13.07 9.16 1.40
C LEU A 139 -13.35 10.23 2.45
N LEU A 140 -13.00 9.97 3.71
CA LEU A 140 -13.15 10.95 4.79
C LEU A 140 -12.38 12.24 4.45
N ALA A 141 -11.13 12.14 4.04
CA ALA A 141 -10.31 13.29 3.67
C ALA A 141 -10.90 14.08 2.49
N THR A 142 -11.48 13.37 1.51
CA THR A 142 -12.10 13.98 0.32
C THR A 142 -13.43 14.68 0.64
N GLU A 143 -14.26 14.09 1.52
CA GLU A 143 -15.56 14.64 1.93
C GLU A 143 -15.41 15.94 2.76
N TYR A 144 -14.37 16.03 3.59
CA TYR A 144 -14.08 17.26 4.37
C TYR A 144 -13.23 18.27 3.61
N ALA A 145 -12.85 17.98 2.35
CA ALA A 145 -12.03 18.89 1.57
C ALA A 145 -12.78 20.14 1.15
N PRO A 146 -12.17 21.32 1.23
CA PRO A 146 -12.71 22.53 0.62
C PRO A 146 -12.92 22.36 -0.89
N ALA A 147 -13.88 23.10 -1.45
CA ALA A 147 -14.11 23.09 -2.90
C ALA A 147 -12.81 23.39 -3.67
N GLY A 148 -12.51 22.58 -4.70
CA GLY A 148 -11.31 22.70 -5.52
C GLY A 148 -9.99 22.23 -4.87
N LYS A 149 -10.03 21.58 -3.69
CA LYS A 149 -8.84 21.05 -3.00
C LYS A 149 -8.96 19.55 -2.64
N ARG A 150 -9.87 18.82 -3.27
CA ARG A 150 -10.09 17.41 -2.99
C ARG A 150 -8.85 16.54 -3.24
N GLY A 151 -8.10 16.84 -4.31
CA GLY A 151 -6.85 16.18 -4.61
C GLY A 151 -5.84 16.33 -3.48
N LEU A 152 -5.55 17.55 -3.06
CA LEU A 152 -4.61 17.81 -1.97
C LEU A 152 -5.04 17.14 -0.66
N TYR A 153 -6.33 17.27 -0.27
CA TYR A 153 -6.79 16.68 1.00
C TYR A 153 -6.79 15.16 0.99
N SER A 154 -7.14 14.51 -0.13
CA SER A 154 -7.06 13.06 -0.27
C SER A 154 -5.62 12.53 -0.23
N ALA A 155 -4.62 13.38 -0.45
CA ALA A 155 -3.22 12.98 -0.42
C ALA A 155 -2.66 12.84 1.01
N TYR A 156 -3.27 13.44 2.03
CA TYR A 156 -2.76 13.29 3.41
C TYR A 156 -2.74 11.83 3.88
N PRO A 157 -3.80 11.03 3.77
CA PRO A 157 -3.72 9.60 4.06
C PRO A 157 -2.74 8.86 3.13
N GLN A 158 -2.52 9.34 1.91
CA GLN A 158 -1.60 8.73 0.95
C GLN A 158 -0.11 9.02 1.24
N LEU A 159 0.21 9.86 2.23
CA LEU A 159 1.56 9.96 2.78
C LEU A 159 1.93 8.75 3.65
N GLY A 160 0.93 8.03 4.18
CA GLY A 160 1.13 6.85 5.01
C GLY A 160 2.12 5.85 4.40
N PRO A 161 1.94 5.42 3.14
CA PRO A 161 2.89 4.55 2.45
C PRO A 161 4.32 5.06 2.44
N ALA A 162 4.55 6.34 2.15
CA ALA A 162 5.89 6.92 2.08
C ALA A 162 6.60 6.88 3.44
N ILE A 163 5.92 7.35 4.48
CA ILE A 163 6.48 7.43 5.83
C ILE A 163 6.57 6.04 6.48
N GLY A 164 5.54 5.19 6.32
CA GLY A 164 5.56 3.82 6.85
C GLY A 164 6.70 3.00 6.25
N PHE A 165 6.92 3.12 4.94
CA PHE A 165 8.04 2.47 4.25
C PHE A 165 9.39 3.03 4.70
N ALA A 166 9.53 4.36 4.80
CA ALA A 166 10.77 4.99 5.28
C ALA A 166 11.11 4.56 6.71
N LEU A 167 10.14 4.57 7.63
CA LEU A 167 10.35 4.15 9.03
C LEU A 167 10.75 2.68 9.14
N GLY A 168 10.07 1.79 8.41
CA GLY A 168 10.40 0.37 8.40
C GLY A 168 11.81 0.11 7.89
N ASN A 169 12.17 0.70 6.75
CA ASN A 169 13.51 0.55 6.18
C ASN A 169 14.60 1.25 6.99
N PHE A 170 14.30 2.39 7.64
CA PHE A 170 15.24 3.04 8.55
C PHE A 170 15.60 2.11 9.72
N LEU A 171 14.62 1.42 10.29
CA LEU A 171 14.92 0.48 11.38
C LEU A 171 15.75 -0.71 10.87
N TYR A 172 15.44 -1.26 9.69
CA TYR A 172 16.28 -2.28 9.07
C TYR A 172 17.69 -1.78 8.74
N LEU A 173 17.82 -0.53 8.28
CA LEU A 173 19.12 0.12 8.03
C LEU A 173 19.97 0.19 9.29
N VAL A 174 19.41 0.73 10.40
CA VAL A 174 20.09 0.83 11.68
C VAL A 174 20.53 -0.56 12.17
N LEU A 175 19.65 -1.55 12.09
CA LEU A 175 19.97 -2.92 12.51
C LEU A 175 21.04 -3.56 11.61
N SER A 176 20.95 -3.39 10.30
CA SER A 176 21.97 -3.92 9.37
C SER A 176 23.35 -3.27 9.54
N ALA A 177 23.38 -1.99 9.96
CA ALA A 177 24.62 -1.27 10.19
C ALA A 177 25.23 -1.55 11.60
N SER A 178 24.41 -1.90 12.60
CA SER A 178 24.84 -2.10 13.99
C SER A 178 25.07 -3.55 14.39
N MET A 179 24.65 -4.52 13.56
CA MET A 179 24.72 -5.95 13.85
C MET A 179 25.53 -6.70 12.79
N SER A 180 26.16 -7.81 13.17
CA SER A 180 26.74 -8.73 12.19
C SER A 180 25.63 -9.34 11.31
N SER A 181 25.96 -9.71 10.07
CA SER A 181 25.01 -10.37 9.15
C SER A 181 24.38 -11.63 9.74
N GLU A 182 25.14 -12.38 10.56
CA GLU A 182 24.66 -13.57 11.26
C GLU A 182 23.65 -13.21 12.37
N SER A 183 23.95 -12.22 13.21
CA SER A 183 23.02 -11.75 14.24
C SER A 183 21.76 -11.15 13.66
N PHE A 184 21.89 -10.39 12.57
CA PHE A 184 20.75 -9.85 11.83
C PHE A 184 19.85 -10.96 11.29
N ALA A 185 20.42 -11.98 10.64
CA ALA A 185 19.67 -13.11 10.08
C ALA A 185 19.06 -14.01 11.16
N SER A 186 19.71 -14.18 12.32
CA SER A 186 19.19 -15.06 13.38
C SER A 186 18.03 -14.42 14.15
N TRP A 187 18.11 -13.15 14.53
CA TRP A 187 17.10 -12.50 15.36
C TRP A 187 16.84 -11.01 15.06
N GLY A 188 17.82 -10.29 14.52
CA GLY A 188 17.74 -8.84 14.30
C GLY A 188 16.54 -8.43 13.41
N TRP A 189 16.21 -9.22 12.40
CA TRP A 189 15.06 -9.00 11.51
C TRP A 189 13.71 -8.98 12.24
N ARG A 190 13.62 -9.51 13.45
CA ARG A 190 12.40 -9.60 14.26
C ARG A 190 12.07 -8.26 14.95
N ILE A 191 13.08 -7.44 15.22
CA ILE A 191 12.94 -6.18 15.96
C ILE A 191 11.92 -5.23 15.32
N PRO A 192 11.88 -5.00 13.99
CA PRO A 192 10.86 -4.16 13.38
C PRO A 192 9.43 -4.67 13.62
N PHE A 193 9.22 -5.99 13.65
CA PHE A 193 7.92 -6.57 13.98
C PHE A 193 7.54 -6.37 15.45
N TRP A 194 8.49 -6.48 16.38
CA TRP A 194 8.22 -6.20 17.80
C TRP A 194 8.00 -4.72 18.06
N ALA A 195 8.68 -3.84 17.32
CA ALA A 195 8.45 -2.38 17.40
C ALA A 195 7.02 -2.00 17.01
N SER A 196 6.35 -2.81 16.18
CA SER A 196 4.92 -2.64 15.87
C SER A 196 4.03 -2.66 17.11
N ALA A 197 4.43 -3.32 18.21
CA ALA A 197 3.67 -3.29 19.45
C ALA A 197 3.53 -1.87 20.01
N VAL A 198 4.60 -1.07 19.93
CA VAL A 198 4.57 0.35 20.35
C VAL A 198 3.65 1.16 19.42
N LEU A 199 3.79 0.96 18.11
CA LEU A 199 2.94 1.64 17.11
C LEU A 199 1.47 1.26 17.25
N LEU A 200 1.18 -0.01 17.58
CA LEU A 200 -0.17 -0.51 17.84
C LEU A 200 -0.79 0.22 19.05
N VAL A 201 -0.05 0.39 20.15
CA VAL A 201 -0.53 1.13 21.33
C VAL A 201 -0.81 2.59 20.98
N VAL A 202 0.08 3.24 20.24
CA VAL A 202 -0.11 4.63 19.76
C VAL A 202 -1.33 4.74 18.86
N GLY A 203 -1.46 3.85 17.87
CA GLY A 203 -2.60 3.82 16.94
C GLY A 203 -3.93 3.56 17.67
N PHE A 204 -3.94 2.63 18.63
CA PHE A 204 -5.09 2.32 19.48
C PHE A 204 -5.51 3.56 20.31
N TYR A 205 -4.56 4.22 20.96
CA TYR A 205 -4.82 5.45 21.74
C TYR A 205 -5.42 6.56 20.87
N ILE A 206 -4.88 6.80 19.69
CA ILE A 206 -5.39 7.80 18.75
C ILE A 206 -6.83 7.46 18.35
N ARG A 207 -7.11 6.21 17.96
CA ARG A 207 -8.44 5.77 17.53
C ARG A 207 -9.49 5.80 18.63
N MET A 208 -9.10 5.54 19.88
CA MET A 208 -10.01 5.69 21.03
C MET A 208 -10.47 7.13 21.20
N ARG A 209 -9.63 8.13 20.87
CA ARG A 209 -9.93 9.56 20.98
C ARG A 209 -10.71 10.14 19.80
N ILE A 210 -10.78 9.46 18.67
CA ILE A 210 -11.57 9.91 17.51
C ILE A 210 -13.05 9.66 17.81
N ALA A 211 -13.86 10.74 17.70
CA ALA A 211 -15.32 10.64 17.79
C ALA A 211 -15.88 10.02 16.50
N GLU A 212 -17.01 9.28 16.62
CA GLU A 212 -17.77 8.82 15.46
C GLU A 212 -18.19 10.01 14.58
N THR A 213 -18.09 9.87 13.25
CA THR A 213 -18.37 10.99 12.33
C THR A 213 -19.82 11.45 12.42
N PRO A 214 -20.09 12.76 12.33
CA PRO A 214 -21.47 13.29 12.33
C PRO A 214 -22.33 12.69 11.22
N VAL A 215 -21.75 12.44 10.05
CA VAL A 215 -22.42 11.83 8.88
C VAL A 215 -22.89 10.41 9.21
N PHE A 216 -22.04 9.60 9.88
CA PHE A 216 -22.46 8.25 10.30
C PHE A 216 -23.56 8.29 11.35
N ARG A 217 -23.48 9.20 12.35
CA ARG A 217 -24.54 9.37 13.35
C ARG A 217 -25.87 9.75 12.70
N ALA A 218 -25.83 10.67 11.73
CA ALA A 218 -27.03 11.06 10.99
C ALA A 218 -27.62 9.92 10.16
N ALA A 219 -26.77 9.11 9.49
CA ALA A 219 -27.20 7.96 8.70
C ALA A 219 -27.81 6.83 9.57
N VAL A 220 -27.24 6.60 10.77
CA VAL A 220 -27.80 5.64 11.75
C VAL A 220 -29.16 6.13 12.26
N GLN A 221 -29.31 7.42 12.56
CA GLN A 221 -30.56 8.01 12.99
C GLN A 221 -31.66 7.98 11.91
N ALA A 222 -31.27 8.11 10.65
CA ALA A 222 -32.18 8.10 9.51
C ALA A 222 -32.61 6.69 9.06
N HIS A 223 -32.18 5.59 9.71
CA HIS A 223 -32.46 4.19 9.30
C HIS A 223 -32.11 3.89 7.83
N GLN A 224 -31.23 4.67 7.21
CA GLN A 224 -30.77 4.51 5.82
C GLN A 224 -29.58 3.56 5.70
N GLN A 225 -29.59 2.46 6.45
CA GLN A 225 -28.54 1.44 6.32
C GLN A 225 -28.74 0.67 5.02
N ALA A 226 -27.82 0.82 4.08
CA ALA A 226 -27.86 0.12 2.81
C ALA A 226 -27.69 -1.39 3.02
N ARG A 227 -28.62 -2.19 2.49
CA ARG A 227 -28.43 -3.63 2.31
C ARG A 227 -27.34 -3.83 1.26
N VAL A 228 -26.15 -4.29 1.67
CA VAL A 228 -24.97 -4.71 0.89
C VAL A 228 -24.70 -3.93 -0.41
N PRO A 229 -24.04 -2.76 -0.35
CA PRO A 229 -23.79 -1.89 -1.53
C PRO A 229 -22.94 -2.56 -2.63
N PHE A 230 -22.11 -3.54 -2.27
CA PHE A 230 -21.16 -4.18 -3.18
C PHE A 230 -21.83 -4.94 -4.35
N PHE A 231 -22.89 -5.72 -4.08
CA PHE A 231 -23.58 -6.44 -5.17
C PHE A 231 -24.35 -5.49 -6.11
N GLU A 232 -24.83 -4.38 -5.57
CA GLU A 232 -25.46 -3.36 -6.39
C GLU A 232 -24.45 -2.62 -7.27
N LEU A 233 -23.26 -2.34 -6.75
CA LEU A 233 -22.12 -1.80 -7.49
C LEU A 233 -21.78 -2.69 -8.70
N LEU A 234 -21.62 -4.01 -8.47
CA LEU A 234 -21.31 -4.98 -9.53
C LEU A 234 -22.37 -5.00 -10.65
N ARG A 235 -23.64 -4.73 -10.32
CA ARG A 235 -24.72 -4.70 -11.30
C ARG A 235 -24.84 -3.34 -12.00
N ARG A 236 -24.58 -2.23 -11.30
CA ARG A 236 -24.85 -0.87 -11.81
C ARG A 236 -23.64 -0.19 -12.44
N GLN A 237 -22.42 -0.45 -11.95
CA GLN A 237 -21.19 0.18 -12.41
C GLN A 237 -20.02 -0.83 -12.65
N PRO A 238 -20.25 -1.99 -13.29
CA PRO A 238 -19.19 -3.00 -13.48
C PRO A 238 -18.02 -2.48 -14.32
N VAL A 239 -18.31 -1.73 -15.38
CA VAL A 239 -17.29 -1.20 -16.29
C VAL A 239 -16.37 -0.21 -15.55
N VAL A 240 -16.95 0.71 -14.78
CA VAL A 240 -16.17 1.68 -14.00
C VAL A 240 -15.29 0.96 -12.98
N LEU A 241 -15.83 -0.06 -12.30
CA LEU A 241 -15.08 -0.85 -11.32
C LEU A 241 -13.89 -1.58 -11.97
N ILE A 242 -14.10 -2.21 -13.12
CA ILE A 242 -13.04 -2.92 -13.86
C ILE A 242 -11.97 -1.93 -14.33
N LEU A 243 -12.36 -0.82 -14.98
CA LEU A 243 -11.41 0.18 -15.45
C LEU A 243 -10.61 0.81 -14.31
N ALA A 244 -11.25 1.16 -13.19
CA ALA A 244 -10.58 1.66 -12.01
C ALA A 244 -9.59 0.63 -11.46
N THR A 245 -9.98 -0.64 -11.31
CA THR A 245 -9.10 -1.71 -10.84
C THR A 245 -7.89 -1.87 -11.74
N LEU A 246 -8.10 -2.02 -13.05
CA LEU A 246 -7.03 -2.26 -14.01
C LEU A 246 -6.08 -1.06 -14.13
N SER A 247 -6.60 0.17 -14.06
CA SER A 247 -5.77 1.38 -14.11
C SER A 247 -4.85 1.51 -12.88
N PHE A 248 -5.25 0.98 -11.73
CA PHE A 248 -4.45 1.09 -10.51
C PHE A 248 -3.39 -0.01 -10.36
N ILE A 249 -3.44 -1.08 -11.16
CA ILE A 249 -2.42 -2.14 -11.15
C ILE A 249 -1.03 -1.55 -11.34
N LEU A 250 -0.87 -0.56 -12.25
CA LEU A 250 0.41 0.07 -12.53
C LEU A 250 1.03 0.71 -11.29
N ALA A 251 0.22 1.40 -10.46
CA ALA A 251 0.72 2.01 -9.24
C ALA A 251 1.36 0.96 -8.31
N PHE A 252 0.63 -0.11 -8.02
CA PHE A 252 1.17 -1.19 -7.20
C PHE A 252 2.37 -1.87 -7.85
N THR A 253 2.30 -2.16 -9.15
CA THR A 253 3.40 -2.80 -9.89
C THR A 253 4.67 -1.97 -9.81
N MET A 254 4.62 -0.67 -10.08
CA MET A 254 5.77 0.22 -9.98
C MET A 254 6.34 0.26 -8.57
N PHE A 255 5.48 0.46 -7.57
CA PHE A 255 5.91 0.55 -6.19
C PHE A 255 6.64 -0.73 -5.73
N TYR A 256 6.01 -1.90 -5.91
CA TYR A 256 6.57 -3.16 -5.39
C TYR A 256 7.69 -3.72 -6.27
N THR A 257 7.74 -3.40 -7.56
CA THR A 257 8.92 -3.69 -8.38
C THR A 257 10.13 -2.90 -7.87
N ILE A 258 9.98 -1.62 -7.56
CA ILE A 258 11.10 -0.78 -7.11
C ILE A 258 11.49 -1.14 -5.66
N THR A 259 10.54 -1.25 -4.75
CA THR A 259 10.81 -1.40 -3.32
C THR A 259 11.11 -2.84 -2.89
N THR A 260 10.54 -3.84 -3.55
CA THR A 260 10.69 -5.26 -3.17
C THR A 260 11.56 -6.02 -4.17
N PHE A 261 11.19 -6.00 -5.46
CA PHE A 261 11.95 -6.75 -6.46
C PHE A 261 13.36 -6.19 -6.68
N CYS A 262 13.51 -4.86 -6.86
CA CYS A 262 14.85 -4.26 -7.06
C CYS A 262 15.73 -4.42 -5.83
N LEU A 263 15.18 -4.35 -4.61
CA LEU A 263 15.91 -4.65 -3.37
C LEU A 263 16.44 -6.10 -3.39
N THR A 264 15.56 -7.06 -3.68
CA THR A 264 15.95 -8.48 -3.78
C THR A 264 17.01 -8.68 -4.88
N TYR A 265 16.75 -8.18 -6.09
CA TYR A 265 17.65 -8.31 -7.24
C TYR A 265 19.03 -7.73 -6.99
N ALA A 266 19.09 -6.49 -6.48
CA ALA A 266 20.35 -5.81 -6.23
C ALA A 266 21.17 -6.49 -5.13
N THR A 267 20.52 -6.95 -4.05
CA THR A 267 21.24 -7.59 -2.93
C THR A 267 21.64 -9.04 -3.24
N THR A 268 20.81 -9.83 -3.93
CA THR A 268 21.07 -11.26 -4.14
C THR A 268 21.86 -11.55 -5.41
N GLN A 269 21.64 -10.81 -6.50
CA GLN A 269 22.29 -11.10 -7.79
C GLN A 269 23.40 -10.11 -8.15
N LEU A 270 23.22 -8.82 -7.82
CA LEU A 270 24.25 -7.81 -8.07
C LEU A 270 25.23 -7.65 -6.90
N HIS A 271 24.93 -8.27 -5.75
CA HIS A 271 25.73 -8.19 -4.51
C HIS A 271 25.96 -6.74 -4.04
N VAL A 272 24.98 -5.86 -4.30
CA VAL A 272 24.98 -4.50 -3.75
C VAL A 272 24.73 -4.59 -2.25
N ASP A 273 25.45 -3.79 -1.48
CA ASP A 273 25.30 -3.76 -0.02
C ASP A 273 23.87 -3.39 0.42
N LYS A 274 23.37 -4.09 1.43
CA LYS A 274 22.01 -3.88 1.96
C LYS A 274 21.81 -2.47 2.49
N THR A 275 22.82 -1.91 3.14
CA THR A 275 22.79 -0.55 3.70
C THR A 275 22.60 0.48 2.60
N THR A 276 23.30 0.34 1.48
CA THR A 276 23.12 1.17 0.28
C THR A 276 21.69 1.10 -0.21
N MET A 277 21.16 -0.10 -0.45
CA MET A 277 19.81 -0.28 -0.98
C MET A 277 18.74 0.28 -0.04
N LEU A 278 18.87 0.09 1.27
CA LEU A 278 17.93 0.62 2.25
C LEU A 278 18.00 2.15 2.34
N THR A 279 19.20 2.73 2.28
CA THR A 279 19.39 4.19 2.28
C THR A 279 18.73 4.83 1.07
N GLU A 280 18.99 4.31 -0.13
CA GLU A 280 18.41 4.83 -1.36
C GLU A 280 16.87 4.65 -1.38
N ALA A 281 16.37 3.53 -0.86
CA ALA A 281 14.93 3.29 -0.72
C ALA A 281 14.25 4.30 0.22
N ILE A 282 14.89 4.66 1.33
CA ILE A 282 14.39 5.68 2.28
C ILE A 282 14.33 7.04 1.60
N VAL A 283 15.43 7.48 0.98
CA VAL A 283 15.49 8.77 0.27
C VAL A 283 14.41 8.83 -0.82
N ALA A 284 14.35 7.80 -1.65
CA ALA A 284 13.36 7.72 -2.72
C ALA A 284 11.91 7.75 -2.20
N SER A 285 11.62 7.10 -1.07
CA SER A 285 10.27 7.11 -0.47
C SER A 285 9.87 8.46 0.12
N LEU A 286 10.79 9.19 0.73
CA LEU A 286 10.54 10.54 1.23
C LEU A 286 10.27 11.52 0.08
N LEU A 287 11.05 11.45 -1.00
CA LEU A 287 10.82 12.24 -2.21
C LEU A 287 9.50 11.86 -2.89
N MET A 288 9.15 10.58 -2.91
CA MET A 288 7.84 10.08 -3.36
C MET A 288 6.69 10.71 -2.55
N GLY A 289 6.82 10.78 -1.22
CA GLY A 289 5.82 11.41 -0.37
C GLY A 289 5.60 12.88 -0.71
N ALA A 290 6.68 13.65 -0.86
CA ALA A 290 6.61 15.05 -1.27
C ALA A 290 5.98 15.20 -2.68
N ALA A 291 6.39 14.35 -3.63
CA ALA A 291 5.84 14.32 -4.98
C ALA A 291 4.34 13.96 -4.99
N THR A 292 3.90 13.03 -4.12
CA THR A 292 2.49 12.65 -3.98
C THR A 292 1.62 13.85 -3.60
N LEU A 293 2.03 14.63 -2.60
CA LEU A 293 1.32 15.86 -2.22
C LEU A 293 1.29 16.88 -3.36
N TRP A 294 2.42 17.08 -4.01
CA TRP A 294 2.53 18.06 -5.09
C TRP A 294 1.65 17.69 -6.28
N PHE A 295 1.73 16.46 -6.77
CA PHE A 295 0.91 16.01 -7.90
C PHE A 295 -0.58 15.94 -7.58
N ALA A 296 -0.95 15.59 -6.35
CA ALA A 296 -2.32 15.65 -5.89
C ALA A 296 -2.86 17.09 -5.94
N ALA A 297 -2.09 18.08 -5.44
CA ALA A 297 -2.46 19.49 -5.52
C ALA A 297 -2.52 20.00 -6.98
N VAL A 298 -1.57 19.60 -7.83
CA VAL A 298 -1.57 19.93 -9.27
C VAL A 298 -2.81 19.34 -9.95
N SER A 299 -3.25 18.14 -9.54
CA SER A 299 -4.44 17.49 -10.10
C SER A 299 -5.71 18.30 -9.90
N ASP A 300 -5.80 19.10 -8.84
CA ASP A 300 -6.92 20.02 -8.60
C ASP A 300 -7.03 21.12 -9.66
N ARG A 301 -5.94 21.44 -10.35
CA ARG A 301 -5.88 22.48 -11.39
C ARG A 301 -5.91 21.90 -12.81
N VAL A 302 -5.11 20.86 -13.07
CA VAL A 302 -4.87 20.30 -14.42
C VAL A 302 -5.91 19.23 -14.77
N GLY A 303 -6.43 18.51 -13.78
CA GLY A 303 -7.32 17.36 -13.94
C GLY A 303 -6.67 16.06 -13.49
N ARG A 304 -7.50 15.11 -13.06
CA ARG A 304 -7.06 13.81 -12.51
C ARG A 304 -6.53 12.92 -13.63
N ARG A 305 -7.36 12.72 -14.64
CA ARG A 305 -7.11 11.82 -15.77
C ARG A 305 -5.84 12.18 -16.54
N LYS A 306 -5.61 13.48 -16.80
CA LYS A 306 -4.42 13.93 -17.54
C LYS A 306 -3.12 13.55 -16.85
N LEU A 307 -3.02 13.77 -15.54
CA LEU A 307 -1.84 13.41 -14.76
C LEU A 307 -1.64 11.90 -14.69
N CYS A 308 -2.72 11.13 -14.53
CA CYS A 308 -2.64 9.67 -14.54
C CYS A 308 -2.18 9.12 -15.91
N ILE A 309 -2.63 9.69 -17.02
CA ILE A 309 -2.14 9.34 -18.37
C ILE A 309 -0.64 9.66 -18.51
N THR A 310 -0.22 10.84 -18.08
CA THR A 310 1.19 11.22 -18.09
C THR A 310 2.05 10.26 -17.26
N ALA A 311 1.54 9.85 -16.09
CA ALA A 311 2.21 8.88 -15.23
C ALA A 311 2.38 7.51 -15.91
N ALA A 312 1.33 7.02 -16.59
CA ALA A 312 1.39 5.75 -17.31
C ALA A 312 2.45 5.78 -18.43
N VAL A 313 2.49 6.87 -19.21
CA VAL A 313 3.50 7.05 -20.28
C VAL A 313 4.90 7.11 -19.69
N LEU A 314 5.13 7.95 -18.67
CA LEU A 314 6.46 8.10 -18.06
C LEU A 314 6.93 6.81 -17.37
N SER A 315 6.02 6.06 -16.73
CA SER A 315 6.34 4.75 -16.14
C SER A 315 6.79 3.74 -17.20
N GLY A 316 6.13 3.72 -18.35
CA GLY A 316 6.53 2.87 -19.49
C GLY A 316 7.90 3.25 -20.04
N ILE A 317 8.16 4.55 -20.21
CA ILE A 317 9.46 5.07 -20.66
C ILE A 317 10.57 4.73 -19.64
N TRP A 318 10.28 4.83 -18.34
CA TRP A 318 11.24 4.57 -17.27
C TRP A 318 11.57 3.09 -17.05
N ALA A 319 10.80 2.17 -17.62
CA ALA A 319 10.95 0.73 -17.40
C ALA A 319 12.33 0.16 -17.76
N PHE A 320 12.98 0.65 -18.81
CA PHE A 320 14.36 0.26 -19.17
C PHE A 320 15.42 1.02 -18.38
N PRO A 321 15.39 2.37 -18.29
CA PRO A 321 16.36 3.13 -17.52
C PRO A 321 16.47 2.69 -16.06
N LEU A 322 15.35 2.29 -15.43
CA LEU A 322 15.32 1.76 -14.06
C LEU A 322 16.37 0.67 -13.86
N PHE A 323 16.34 -0.35 -14.71
CA PHE A 323 17.26 -1.50 -14.56
C PHE A 323 18.67 -1.20 -15.06
N TRP A 324 18.83 -0.40 -16.12
CA TRP A 324 20.16 0.01 -16.58
C TRP A 324 20.93 0.73 -15.49
N LEU A 325 20.28 1.64 -14.78
CA LEU A 325 20.91 2.40 -13.69
C LEU A 325 21.21 1.49 -12.47
N ILE A 326 20.30 0.58 -12.10
CA ILE A 326 20.53 -0.36 -10.98
C ILE A 326 21.72 -1.29 -11.28
N GLN A 327 21.87 -1.77 -12.51
CA GLN A 327 22.94 -2.66 -12.93
C GLN A 327 24.32 -2.03 -12.86
N THR A 328 24.43 -0.70 -12.83
CA THR A 328 25.71 0.00 -12.63
C THR A 328 26.34 -0.27 -11.27
N ARG A 329 25.54 -0.71 -10.28
CA ARG A 329 25.90 -0.91 -8.87
C ARG A 329 26.39 0.36 -8.16
N GLN A 330 26.29 1.52 -8.82
CA GLN A 330 26.69 2.80 -8.23
C GLN A 330 25.57 3.36 -7.36
N PRO A 331 25.81 3.69 -6.07
CA PRO A 331 24.77 4.15 -5.13
C PRO A 331 23.93 5.29 -5.68
N ILE A 332 24.57 6.35 -6.17
CA ILE A 332 23.88 7.54 -6.72
C ILE A 332 22.94 7.17 -7.89
N LEU A 333 23.38 6.28 -8.80
CA LEU A 333 22.57 5.87 -9.96
C LEU A 333 21.42 4.96 -9.53
N ILE A 334 21.61 4.11 -8.53
CA ILE A 334 20.55 3.32 -7.89
C ILE A 334 19.53 4.27 -7.26
N GLY A 335 19.98 5.28 -6.52
CA GLY A 335 19.12 6.29 -5.91
C GLY A 335 18.28 7.05 -6.94
N ILE A 336 18.88 7.47 -8.06
CA ILE A 336 18.17 8.11 -9.19
C ILE A 336 17.13 7.14 -9.77
N ALA A 337 17.51 5.88 -10.01
CA ALA A 337 16.64 4.86 -10.59
C ALA A 337 15.37 4.67 -9.73
N MET A 338 15.54 4.48 -8.43
CA MET A 338 14.45 4.29 -7.49
C MET A 338 13.61 5.57 -7.32
N THR A 339 14.26 6.72 -7.18
CA THR A 339 13.56 8.00 -6.96
C THR A 339 12.69 8.38 -8.15
N VAL A 340 13.22 8.36 -9.37
CA VAL A 340 12.41 8.71 -10.56
C VAL A 340 11.28 7.72 -10.75
N GLY A 341 11.51 6.43 -10.55
CA GLY A 341 10.46 5.42 -10.63
C GLY A 341 9.36 5.64 -9.58
N LEU A 342 9.71 5.97 -8.33
CA LEU A 342 8.74 6.29 -7.28
C LEU A 342 8.08 7.68 -7.47
N VAL A 343 8.71 8.62 -8.16
CA VAL A 343 8.07 9.88 -8.59
C VAL A 343 7.05 9.61 -9.70
N CYS A 344 7.33 8.71 -10.66
CA CYS A 344 6.33 8.25 -11.63
C CYS A 344 5.14 7.56 -10.93
N PHE A 345 5.39 6.74 -9.92
CA PHE A 345 4.34 6.20 -9.05
C PHE A 345 3.53 7.32 -8.39
N ALA A 346 4.18 8.31 -7.77
CA ALA A 346 3.53 9.42 -7.07
C ALA A 346 2.66 10.27 -8.01
N LEU A 347 3.07 10.45 -9.27
CA LEU A 347 2.30 11.15 -10.30
C LEU A 347 0.98 10.44 -10.63
N LEU A 348 0.94 9.10 -10.51
CA LEU A 348 -0.28 8.30 -10.63
C LEU A 348 -1.06 8.24 -9.30
N TYR A 349 -0.35 7.94 -8.21
CA TYR A 349 -0.94 7.66 -6.90
C TYR A 349 -1.57 8.90 -6.25
N GLY A 350 -0.92 10.06 -6.35
CA GLY A 350 -1.41 11.32 -5.76
C GLY A 350 -2.81 11.71 -6.24
N PRO A 351 -3.06 11.87 -7.55
CA PRO A 351 -4.38 12.18 -8.09
C PRO A 351 -5.44 11.12 -7.79
N MET A 352 -5.06 9.85 -7.72
CA MET A 352 -6.00 8.73 -7.55
C MET A 352 -6.75 8.74 -6.23
N GLY A 353 -6.21 9.39 -5.19
CA GLY A 353 -6.92 9.56 -3.93
C GLY A 353 -8.25 10.28 -4.06
N ALA A 354 -8.32 11.32 -4.89
CA ALA A 354 -9.59 11.99 -5.21
C ALA A 354 -10.31 11.31 -6.37
N TYR A 355 -9.55 10.88 -7.40
CA TYR A 355 -10.11 10.33 -8.63
C TYR A 355 -11.01 9.12 -8.37
N PHE A 356 -10.57 8.16 -7.57
CA PHE A 356 -11.35 6.95 -7.30
C PHE A 356 -12.69 7.22 -6.62
N PRO A 357 -12.76 7.96 -5.49
CA PRO A 357 -14.06 8.32 -4.94
C PRO A 357 -14.96 9.09 -5.91
N GLU A 358 -14.38 9.95 -6.77
CA GLU A 358 -15.12 10.75 -7.74
C GLU A 358 -15.73 9.93 -8.89
N LEU A 359 -15.19 8.73 -9.21
CA LEU A 359 -15.72 7.85 -10.25
C LEU A 359 -17.01 7.12 -9.87
N PHE A 360 -17.22 6.92 -8.57
CA PHE A 360 -18.35 6.13 -8.09
C PHE A 360 -19.46 7.02 -7.53
N ARG A 361 -20.72 6.66 -7.78
CA ARG A 361 -21.86 7.32 -7.17
C ARG A 361 -21.79 7.22 -5.65
N VAL A 362 -22.32 8.25 -4.95
CA VAL A 362 -22.29 8.38 -3.48
C VAL A 362 -22.62 7.08 -2.75
N ARG A 363 -23.68 6.40 -3.20
CA ARG A 363 -24.19 5.16 -2.59
C ARG A 363 -23.20 4.00 -2.59
N TYR A 364 -22.25 3.95 -3.57
CA TYR A 364 -21.30 2.84 -3.74
C TYR A 364 -19.85 3.29 -3.63
N ARG A 365 -19.61 4.55 -3.42
CA ARG A 365 -18.30 5.21 -3.48
C ARG A 365 -17.26 4.55 -2.61
N TYR A 366 -17.62 4.29 -1.34
CA TYR A 366 -16.72 3.60 -0.41
C TYR A 366 -16.38 2.18 -0.90
N SER A 367 -17.39 1.38 -1.20
CA SER A 367 -17.19 -0.01 -1.64
C SER A 367 -16.44 -0.09 -2.96
N GLY A 368 -16.75 0.81 -3.92
CA GLY A 368 -16.10 0.86 -5.21
C GLY A 368 -14.63 1.21 -5.13
N ALA A 369 -14.28 2.30 -4.43
CA ALA A 369 -12.89 2.73 -4.27
C ALA A 369 -12.06 1.70 -3.48
N SER A 370 -12.59 1.18 -2.37
CA SER A 370 -11.88 0.19 -1.53
C SER A 370 -11.66 -1.12 -2.27
N PHE A 371 -12.67 -1.62 -3.00
CA PHE A 371 -12.54 -2.87 -3.74
C PHE A 371 -11.57 -2.72 -4.92
N ALA A 372 -11.70 -1.65 -5.74
CA ALA A 372 -10.81 -1.40 -6.85
C ALA A 372 -9.34 -1.32 -6.41
N TYR A 373 -9.08 -0.60 -5.32
CA TYR A 373 -7.75 -0.51 -4.71
C TYR A 373 -7.22 -1.87 -4.25
N SER A 374 -8.04 -2.63 -3.50
CA SER A 374 -7.62 -3.93 -2.94
C SER A 374 -7.42 -4.98 -4.04
N ALA A 375 -8.29 -5.02 -5.05
CA ALA A 375 -8.19 -5.94 -6.18
C ALA A 375 -6.96 -5.64 -7.06
N ALA A 376 -6.69 -4.37 -7.35
CA ALA A 376 -5.48 -3.95 -8.05
C ALA A 376 -4.21 -4.34 -7.27
N GLY A 377 -4.27 -4.26 -5.92
CA GLY A 377 -3.19 -4.67 -5.04
C GLY A 377 -2.83 -6.16 -5.15
N ILE A 378 -3.78 -7.06 -5.39
CA ILE A 378 -3.48 -8.49 -5.59
C ILE A 378 -2.54 -8.65 -6.80
N ILE A 379 -2.92 -8.07 -7.93
CA ILE A 379 -2.19 -8.24 -9.20
C ILE A 379 -0.87 -7.44 -9.17
N GLY A 380 -0.97 -6.15 -8.88
CA GLY A 380 0.18 -5.24 -8.94
C GLY A 380 1.11 -5.32 -7.72
N GLY A 381 0.58 -5.62 -6.53
CA GLY A 381 1.37 -5.65 -5.30
C GLY A 381 1.82 -7.06 -4.91
N GLY A 382 0.90 -8.02 -4.92
CA GLY A 382 1.18 -9.39 -4.50
C GLY A 382 1.89 -10.21 -5.58
N ILE A 383 1.36 -10.19 -6.78
CA ILE A 383 1.82 -11.07 -7.88
C ILE A 383 3.01 -10.45 -8.65
N SER A 384 3.09 -9.13 -8.74
CA SER A 384 4.09 -8.44 -9.58
C SER A 384 5.55 -8.77 -9.21
N PRO A 385 5.97 -8.76 -7.93
CA PRO A 385 7.33 -9.17 -7.56
C PRO A 385 7.62 -10.63 -7.88
N LEU A 386 6.61 -11.51 -7.79
CA LEU A 386 6.72 -12.91 -8.17
C LEU A 386 6.98 -13.06 -9.68
N ILE A 387 6.17 -12.38 -10.51
CA ILE A 387 6.35 -12.38 -11.96
C ILE A 387 7.73 -11.84 -12.32
N ALA A 388 8.13 -10.71 -11.75
CA ALA A 388 9.44 -10.11 -12.04
C ALA A 388 10.59 -11.05 -11.67
N THR A 389 10.51 -11.75 -10.52
CA THR A 389 11.52 -12.72 -10.08
C THR A 389 11.54 -13.95 -10.96
N ASP A 390 10.38 -14.51 -11.35
CA ASP A 390 10.29 -15.68 -12.22
C ASP A 390 10.78 -15.36 -13.65
N VAL A 391 10.39 -14.21 -14.21
CA VAL A 391 10.86 -13.74 -15.51
C VAL A 391 12.37 -13.58 -15.51
N LEU A 392 12.95 -12.95 -14.48
CA LEU A 392 14.40 -12.81 -14.35
C LEU A 392 15.08 -14.17 -14.24
N ALA A 393 14.54 -15.11 -13.47
CA ALA A 393 15.09 -16.45 -13.30
C ALA A 393 15.12 -17.26 -14.62
N ARG A 394 14.09 -17.11 -15.46
CA ARG A 394 13.99 -17.82 -16.76
C ARG A 394 14.80 -17.16 -17.86
N THR A 395 14.83 -15.82 -17.89
CA THR A 395 15.47 -15.09 -19.00
C THR A 395 16.91 -14.67 -18.71
N HIS A 396 17.33 -14.74 -17.44
CA HIS A 396 18.61 -14.22 -16.94
C HIS A 396 18.86 -12.74 -17.30
N ALA A 397 17.80 -12.00 -17.64
CA ALA A 397 17.87 -10.62 -18.07
C ALA A 397 16.70 -9.78 -17.51
N THR A 398 16.98 -8.55 -17.11
CA THR A 398 15.96 -7.61 -16.62
C THR A 398 15.07 -7.08 -17.75
N THR A 399 15.47 -7.28 -19.01
CA THR A 399 14.71 -6.85 -20.21
C THR A 399 13.27 -7.39 -20.20
N GLY A 400 13.08 -8.66 -19.77
CA GLY A 400 11.75 -9.26 -19.64
C GLY A 400 10.90 -8.56 -18.61
N VAL A 401 11.49 -8.13 -17.50
CA VAL A 401 10.81 -7.35 -16.46
C VAL A 401 10.43 -5.95 -16.97
N SER A 402 11.33 -5.31 -17.76
CA SER A 402 11.02 -4.02 -18.39
C SER A 402 9.81 -4.13 -19.34
N TRP A 403 9.74 -5.18 -20.17
CA TRP A 403 8.58 -5.41 -21.04
C TRP A 403 7.30 -5.69 -20.25
N TYR A 404 7.39 -6.40 -19.14
CA TYR A 404 6.26 -6.60 -18.23
C TYR A 404 5.74 -5.25 -17.69
N LEU A 405 6.64 -4.36 -17.22
CA LEU A 405 6.27 -3.02 -16.76
C LEU A 405 5.60 -2.19 -17.86
N ILE A 406 6.13 -2.23 -19.08
CA ILE A 406 5.55 -1.54 -20.25
C ILE A 406 4.15 -2.10 -20.54
N GLY A 407 3.95 -3.42 -20.52
CA GLY A 407 2.65 -4.05 -20.71
C GLY A 407 1.60 -3.56 -19.70
N ILE A 408 1.98 -3.48 -18.43
CA ILE A 408 1.10 -2.94 -17.37
C ILE A 408 0.86 -1.43 -17.56
N ALA A 409 1.87 -0.66 -17.98
CA ALA A 409 1.72 0.78 -18.27
C ALA A 409 0.76 1.02 -19.44
N VAL A 410 0.85 0.21 -20.51
CA VAL A 410 -0.08 0.25 -21.66
C VAL A 410 -1.50 -0.12 -21.22
N LEU A 411 -1.66 -1.18 -20.42
CA LEU A 411 -2.97 -1.56 -19.86
C LEU A 411 -3.59 -0.40 -19.07
N CYS A 412 -2.82 0.22 -18.18
CA CYS A 412 -3.25 1.39 -17.41
C CYS A 412 -3.65 2.54 -18.34
N LEU A 413 -2.81 2.87 -19.32
CA LEU A 413 -3.07 3.93 -20.30
C LEU A 413 -4.38 3.70 -21.05
N VAL A 414 -4.58 2.50 -21.57
CA VAL A 414 -5.83 2.12 -22.29
C VAL A 414 -7.04 2.31 -21.37
N CYS A 415 -6.99 1.81 -20.13
CA CYS A 415 -8.10 1.99 -19.18
C CYS A 415 -8.39 3.47 -18.92
N LEU A 416 -7.36 4.29 -18.69
CA LEU A 416 -7.49 5.73 -18.45
C LEU A 416 -8.07 6.48 -19.66
N LEU A 417 -7.84 6.02 -20.89
CA LEU A 417 -8.43 6.64 -22.07
C LEU A 417 -9.97 6.45 -22.13
N PHE A 418 -10.50 5.38 -21.55
CA PHE A 418 -11.93 5.13 -21.45
C PHE A 418 -12.58 5.69 -20.17
N MET A 419 -11.80 6.18 -19.21
CA MET A 419 -12.33 6.76 -17.98
C MET A 419 -12.64 8.26 -18.17
N ALA A 420 -13.64 8.75 -17.46
CA ALA A 420 -14.01 10.16 -17.48
C ALA A 420 -13.05 11.03 -16.66
N GLU A 421 -12.92 12.33 -17.02
CA GLU A 421 -12.31 13.32 -16.14
C GLU A 421 -13.32 13.72 -15.06
N THR A 422 -12.87 13.73 -13.79
CA THR A 422 -13.77 13.93 -12.64
C THR A 422 -13.55 15.23 -11.90
N ARG A 423 -12.56 16.05 -12.29
CA ARG A 423 -12.21 17.30 -11.58
C ARG A 423 -13.40 18.21 -11.28
N THR A 424 -14.33 18.31 -12.21
CA THR A 424 -15.53 19.14 -12.12
C THR A 424 -16.79 18.37 -11.79
N ALA A 425 -16.67 17.06 -11.51
CA ALA A 425 -17.82 16.24 -11.16
C ALA A 425 -18.47 16.70 -9.86
N ASP A 426 -19.80 16.69 -9.85
CA ASP A 426 -20.53 16.95 -8.63
C ASP A 426 -20.34 15.78 -7.66
N PHE A 427 -19.88 16.10 -6.46
CA PHE A 427 -19.60 15.10 -5.44
C PHE A 427 -20.84 14.69 -4.65
N THR A 428 -21.97 15.33 -4.92
CA THR A 428 -23.25 15.06 -4.25
C THR A 428 -24.13 14.08 -5.01
N GLU A 429 -23.84 13.79 -6.28
CA GLU A 429 -24.50 12.78 -7.11
C GLU A 429 -23.69 11.45 -7.07
#